data_341b6197bed7e835f6394dddb194be9f
#
_entry.id   341b6197bed7e835f6394dddb194be9f
#
_cell.length_a   1.000
_cell.length_b   1.000
_cell.length_c   1.000
_cell.angle_alpha   90.00
_cell.angle_beta   90.00
_cell.angle_gamma   90.00
#
_symmetry.space_group_name_H-M   'P 1'
#
loop_
_entity.id
_entity.type
_entity.pdbx_description
1 polymer ?
#
loop_
_entity_poly.entity_id
_entity_poly.type
_entity_poly.pdbx_seq_one_letter_code
_entity_poly.pdbx_strand_id
1 'polypeptide(L)'
;MKSDTLNLNILNPDVLNLDGLTFKDLEIFESDSGGQTLFDLCNQSRSDGGAKILRQRMSAPWSNPNRIRETQDSLRFIQKHRSIFNKLPSAYATGRVGHYLQAILPIVTHHSSLEFAVNAFSLWANHDTHYRSIVRGVQITCRFIQGMREFMSQTE
;
A
#
# COMPACT_ATOMS: atom_id res chain seq x y z
N MET A 1 -7.52 -18.40 -41.29
CA MET A 1 -8.16 -19.01 -40.13
C MET A 1 -7.44 -18.47 -38.91
N LYS A 2 -8.05 -17.44 -38.25
CA LYS A 2 -7.57 -16.93 -36.96
C LYS A 2 -8.25 -17.77 -35.88
N SER A 3 -7.46 -18.47 -35.10
CA SER A 3 -7.93 -19.22 -33.92
C SER A 3 -8.30 -18.21 -32.84
N ASP A 4 -9.58 -18.02 -32.63
CA ASP A 4 -10.13 -17.35 -31.47
C ASP A 4 -9.78 -18.20 -30.23
N THR A 5 -8.72 -17.84 -29.55
CA THR A 5 -8.47 -18.30 -28.18
C THR A 5 -9.51 -17.69 -27.28
N LEU A 6 -10.59 -18.43 -27.05
CA LEU A 6 -11.54 -18.19 -25.97
C LEU A 6 -10.74 -18.12 -24.66
N ASN A 7 -10.49 -16.90 -24.19
CA ASN A 7 -10.09 -16.65 -22.81
C ASN A 7 -11.23 -17.12 -21.90
N LEU A 8 -11.19 -18.38 -21.52
CA LEU A 8 -11.93 -18.91 -20.39
C LEU A 8 -11.33 -18.22 -19.14
N ASN A 9 -11.72 -17.00 -18.88
CA ASN A 9 -11.65 -16.43 -17.53
C ASN A 9 -12.42 -17.40 -16.64
N ILE A 10 -11.69 -18.22 -15.89
CA ILE A 10 -12.24 -19.04 -14.82
C ILE A 10 -12.87 -18.03 -13.86
N LEU A 11 -14.18 -17.85 -13.96
CA LEU A 11 -14.97 -16.99 -13.10
C LEU A 11 -14.73 -17.46 -11.68
N ASN A 12 -14.04 -16.66 -10.89
CA ASN A 12 -13.88 -16.94 -9.47
C ASN A 12 -15.27 -16.89 -8.83
N PRO A 13 -15.85 -18.01 -8.35
CA PRO A 13 -17.22 -18.06 -7.85
C PRO A 13 -17.42 -17.17 -6.61
N ASP A 14 -16.34 -16.76 -5.95
CA ASP A 14 -16.37 -15.91 -4.77
C ASP A 14 -16.44 -14.42 -5.08
N VAL A 15 -16.39 -14.03 -6.38
CA VAL A 15 -16.36 -12.63 -6.83
C VAL A 15 -17.57 -12.34 -7.69
N LEU A 16 -18.26 -11.23 -7.41
CA LEU A 16 -19.33 -10.72 -8.24
C LEU A 16 -18.73 -10.07 -9.49
N ASN A 17 -19.07 -10.60 -10.65
CA ASN A 17 -18.67 -10.04 -11.93
C ASN A 17 -19.62 -8.90 -12.29
N LEU A 18 -19.09 -7.68 -12.21
CA LEU A 18 -19.78 -6.48 -12.67
C LEU A 18 -19.23 -6.09 -14.05
N ASP A 19 -20.09 -5.71 -14.96
CA ASP A 19 -19.67 -5.16 -16.24
C ASP A 19 -19.29 -3.67 -16.15
N GLY A 20 -18.63 -3.15 -17.18
CA GLY A 20 -18.17 -1.76 -17.21
C GLY A 20 -19.32 -0.75 -17.17
N LEU A 21 -20.50 -1.09 -17.70
CA LEU A 21 -21.67 -0.23 -17.68
C LEU A 21 -22.19 -0.09 -16.25
N THR A 22 -22.30 -1.19 -15.51
CA THR A 22 -22.70 -1.17 -14.11
C THR A 22 -21.75 -0.33 -13.24
N PHE A 23 -20.42 -0.41 -13.47
CA PHE A 23 -19.46 0.44 -12.76
C PHE A 23 -19.68 1.93 -13.03
N LYS A 24 -20.02 2.26 -14.27
CA LYS A 24 -20.29 3.64 -14.69
C LYS A 24 -21.62 4.14 -14.13
N ASP A 25 -22.70 3.37 -14.27
CA ASP A 25 -24.04 3.74 -13.81
C ASP A 25 -24.10 3.95 -12.29
N LEU A 26 -23.27 3.20 -11.53
CA LEU A 26 -23.15 3.36 -10.09
C LEU A 26 -22.11 4.41 -9.67
N GLU A 27 -21.49 5.10 -10.63
CA GLU A 27 -20.43 6.09 -10.39
C GLU A 27 -19.36 5.61 -9.39
N ILE A 28 -18.93 4.34 -9.52
CA ILE A 28 -18.02 3.74 -8.54
C ILE A 28 -16.64 4.39 -8.59
N PHE A 29 -16.07 4.58 -9.78
CA PHE A 29 -14.73 5.14 -9.98
C PHE A 29 -14.70 6.40 -10.84
N GLU A 30 -15.77 6.70 -11.56
CA GLU A 30 -15.89 7.85 -12.45
C GLU A 30 -17.27 8.47 -12.24
N SER A 31 -17.34 9.79 -12.21
CA SER A 31 -18.61 10.51 -12.09
C SER A 31 -18.88 11.30 -13.37
N ASP A 32 -20.03 11.07 -13.99
CA ASP A 32 -20.47 11.79 -15.19
C ASP A 32 -20.79 13.28 -14.88
N SER A 33 -21.15 13.58 -13.64
CA SER A 33 -21.46 14.94 -13.18
C SER A 33 -20.21 15.72 -12.69
N GLY A 34 -19.02 15.11 -12.67
CA GLY A 34 -17.81 15.67 -12.08
C GLY A 34 -17.87 15.78 -10.56
N GLY A 35 -18.82 15.08 -9.94
CA GLY A 35 -18.99 14.99 -8.50
C GLY A 35 -18.05 13.95 -7.85
N GLN A 36 -18.31 13.70 -6.59
CA GLN A 36 -17.57 12.72 -5.79
C GLN A 36 -18.02 11.31 -6.14
N THR A 37 -17.08 10.42 -6.47
CA THR A 37 -17.36 9.01 -6.77
C THR A 37 -17.63 8.21 -5.49
N LEU A 38 -18.22 7.02 -5.64
CA LEU A 38 -18.40 6.11 -4.50
C LEU A 38 -17.04 5.72 -3.88
N PHE A 39 -16.02 5.52 -4.73
CA PHE A 39 -14.66 5.26 -4.26
C PHE A 39 -14.12 6.43 -3.42
N ASP A 40 -14.27 7.67 -3.87
CA ASP A 40 -13.78 8.84 -3.14
C ASP A 40 -14.47 8.98 -1.77
N LEU A 41 -15.76 8.69 -1.72
CA LEU A 41 -16.53 8.71 -0.47
C LEU A 41 -16.03 7.66 0.53
N CYS A 42 -15.71 6.46 0.04
CA CYS A 42 -15.25 5.33 0.86
C CYS A 42 -13.77 5.39 1.19
N ASN A 43 -12.96 6.11 0.39
CA ASN A 43 -11.51 6.10 0.52
C ASN A 43 -11.03 6.98 1.67
N GLN A 44 -11.01 6.42 2.87
CA GLN A 44 -10.40 7.00 4.07
C GLN A 44 -9.01 6.40 4.36
N SER A 45 -8.37 5.84 3.34
CA SER A 45 -7.09 5.15 3.49
C SER A 45 -5.97 6.10 3.89
N ARG A 46 -5.10 5.66 4.80
CA ARG A 46 -3.93 6.42 5.24
C ARG A 46 -2.68 6.18 4.40
N SER A 47 -2.76 5.32 3.38
CA SER A 47 -1.63 4.99 2.51
C SER A 47 -2.11 4.67 1.10
N ASP A 48 -1.24 4.89 0.11
CA ASP A 48 -1.52 4.54 -1.29
C ASP A 48 -1.79 3.04 -1.46
N GLY A 49 -1.07 2.20 -0.69
CA GLY A 49 -1.32 0.75 -0.64
C GLY A 49 -2.72 0.42 -0.16
N GLY A 50 -3.20 1.11 0.89
CA GLY A 50 -4.58 0.96 1.39
C GLY A 50 -5.62 1.38 0.36
N ALA A 51 -5.43 2.53 -0.28
CA ALA A 51 -6.30 3.00 -1.36
C ALA A 51 -6.33 2.03 -2.54
N LYS A 52 -5.17 1.49 -2.93
CA LYS A 52 -5.07 0.49 -3.99
C LYS A 52 -5.83 -0.80 -3.65
N ILE A 53 -5.70 -1.30 -2.43
CA ILE A 53 -6.44 -2.49 -1.98
C ILE A 53 -7.96 -2.22 -1.95
N LEU A 54 -8.38 -1.05 -1.45
CA LEU A 54 -9.79 -0.66 -1.47
C LEU A 54 -10.32 -0.64 -2.90
N ARG A 55 -9.58 -0.01 -3.83
CA ARG A 55 -9.97 0.03 -5.25
C ARG A 55 -10.09 -1.37 -5.85
N GLN A 56 -9.14 -2.26 -5.56
CA GLN A 56 -9.21 -3.67 -6.00
C GLN A 56 -10.43 -4.39 -5.43
N ARG A 57 -10.80 -4.14 -4.16
CA ARG A 57 -11.99 -4.72 -3.54
C ARG A 57 -13.28 -4.21 -4.16
N MET A 58 -13.34 -2.93 -4.46
CA MET A 58 -14.52 -2.34 -5.12
C MET A 58 -14.63 -2.76 -6.58
N SER A 59 -13.51 -3.04 -7.27
CA SER A 59 -13.53 -3.57 -8.65
C SER A 59 -13.95 -5.05 -8.74
N ALA A 60 -13.75 -5.81 -7.65
CA ALA A 60 -14.05 -7.23 -7.60
C ALA A 60 -14.71 -7.57 -6.24
N PRO A 61 -15.95 -7.11 -6.02
CA PRO A 61 -16.66 -7.33 -4.77
C PRO A 61 -16.96 -8.81 -4.58
N TRP A 62 -16.94 -9.26 -3.35
CA TRP A 62 -17.23 -10.64 -3.04
C TRP A 62 -18.72 -10.96 -3.17
N SER A 63 -19.02 -12.12 -3.74
CA SER A 63 -20.35 -12.73 -3.77
C SER A 63 -20.54 -13.75 -2.64
N ASN A 64 -19.45 -14.25 -2.05
CA ASN A 64 -19.48 -15.25 -0.98
C ASN A 64 -19.88 -14.60 0.36
N PRO A 65 -21.04 -14.99 0.96
CA PRO A 65 -21.53 -14.39 2.19
C PRO A 65 -20.58 -14.55 3.39
N ASN A 66 -19.82 -15.65 3.45
CA ASN A 66 -18.88 -15.88 4.54
C ASN A 66 -17.71 -14.88 4.48
N ARG A 67 -17.15 -14.65 3.28
CA ARG A 67 -16.12 -13.63 3.05
C ARG A 67 -16.59 -12.22 3.39
N ILE A 68 -17.84 -11.91 3.05
CA ILE A 68 -18.46 -10.63 3.39
C ILE A 68 -18.55 -10.47 4.91
N ARG A 69 -19.05 -11.50 5.62
CA ARG A 69 -19.15 -11.47 7.09
C ARG A 69 -17.81 -11.35 7.78
N GLU A 70 -16.80 -12.13 7.36
CA GLU A 70 -15.43 -12.03 7.88
C GLU A 70 -14.87 -10.61 7.75
N THR A 71 -15.12 -9.96 6.61
CA THR A 71 -14.71 -8.57 6.40
C THR A 71 -15.45 -7.61 7.32
N GLN A 72 -16.76 -7.77 7.45
CA GLN A 72 -17.57 -6.95 8.35
C GLN A 72 -17.12 -7.11 9.81
N ASP A 73 -16.82 -8.33 10.23
CA ASP A 73 -16.33 -8.60 11.59
C ASP A 73 -14.95 -7.99 11.84
N SER A 74 -14.07 -8.08 10.85
CA SER A 74 -12.76 -7.39 10.89
C SER A 74 -12.93 -5.86 11.02
N LEU A 75 -13.84 -5.26 10.26
CA LEU A 75 -14.12 -3.83 10.34
C LEU A 75 -14.71 -3.43 11.71
N ARG A 76 -15.64 -4.23 12.26
CA ARG A 76 -16.19 -4.03 13.61
C ARG A 76 -15.12 -4.14 14.68
N PHE A 77 -14.20 -5.11 14.54
CA PHE A 77 -13.06 -5.25 15.44
C PHE A 77 -12.16 -4.00 15.41
N ILE A 78 -11.78 -3.53 14.21
CA ILE A 78 -10.98 -2.31 14.05
C ILE A 78 -11.70 -1.10 14.68
N GLN A 79 -13.00 -0.96 14.43
CA GLN A 79 -13.79 0.13 14.97
C GLN A 79 -13.83 0.12 16.51
N LYS A 80 -14.01 -1.06 17.11
CA LYS A 80 -14.01 -1.25 18.56
C LYS A 80 -12.65 -0.95 19.18
N HIS A 81 -11.55 -1.25 18.49
CA HIS A 81 -10.18 -1.08 18.95
C HIS A 81 -9.46 0.12 18.28
N ARG A 82 -10.22 1.13 17.88
CA ARG A 82 -9.71 2.29 17.12
C ARG A 82 -8.53 3.00 17.79
N SER A 83 -8.48 3.03 19.12
CA SER A 83 -7.37 3.62 19.87
C SER A 83 -6.02 2.95 19.57
N ILE A 84 -6.01 1.62 19.40
CA ILE A 84 -4.82 0.86 19.04
C ILE A 84 -4.44 1.16 17.58
N PHE A 85 -5.41 1.07 16.66
CA PHE A 85 -5.17 1.32 15.23
C PHE A 85 -4.76 2.76 14.91
N ASN A 86 -5.11 3.74 15.76
CA ASN A 86 -4.64 5.12 15.62
C ASN A 86 -3.14 5.30 15.89
N LYS A 87 -2.48 4.32 16.53
CA LYS A 87 -1.04 4.33 16.78
C LYS A 87 -0.22 3.83 15.57
N LEU A 88 -0.87 3.30 14.54
CA LEU A 88 -0.19 2.93 13.29
C LEU A 88 0.56 4.13 12.71
N PRO A 89 1.72 3.89 12.07
CA PRO A 89 2.45 4.93 11.37
C PRO A 89 1.57 5.73 10.43
N SER A 90 1.79 7.04 10.36
CA SER A 90 1.00 7.93 9.50
C SER A 90 1.19 7.63 8.02
N ALA A 91 0.23 8.05 7.18
CA ALA A 91 0.34 8.00 5.72
C ALA A 91 1.64 8.63 5.21
N TYR A 92 2.03 9.77 5.81
CA TYR A 92 3.27 10.46 5.48
C TYR A 92 4.51 9.58 5.75
N ALA A 93 4.58 8.92 6.91
CA ALA A 93 5.68 8.02 7.24
C ALA A 93 5.74 6.82 6.27
N THR A 94 4.59 6.21 5.97
CA THR A 94 4.48 5.09 5.02
C THR A 94 4.91 5.51 3.61
N GLY A 95 4.45 6.66 3.12
CA GLY A 95 4.82 7.19 1.81
C GLY A 95 6.32 7.46 1.70
N ARG A 96 6.94 8.03 2.74
CA ARG A 96 8.39 8.30 2.75
C ARG A 96 9.24 7.03 2.74
N VAL A 97 8.81 5.98 3.44
CA VAL A 97 9.47 4.66 3.36
C VAL A 97 9.35 4.10 1.94
N GLY A 98 8.14 4.16 1.36
CA GLY A 98 7.90 3.74 -0.03
C GLY A 98 8.79 4.48 -1.02
N HIS A 99 8.88 5.78 -0.92
CA HIS A 99 9.78 6.61 -1.76
C HIS A 99 11.25 6.23 -1.60
N TYR A 100 11.70 6.00 -0.37
CA TYR A 100 13.07 5.59 -0.12
C TYR A 100 13.39 4.22 -0.73
N LEU A 101 12.49 3.25 -0.57
CA LEU A 101 12.69 1.90 -1.11
C LEU A 101 12.64 1.84 -2.65
N GLN A 102 11.95 2.79 -3.28
CA GLN A 102 11.87 2.91 -4.75
C GLN A 102 12.96 3.82 -5.33
N ALA A 103 13.67 4.58 -4.49
CA ALA A 103 14.71 5.48 -4.95
C ALA A 103 15.88 4.68 -5.51
N ILE A 104 16.34 5.06 -6.72
CA ILE A 104 17.55 4.53 -7.33
C ILE A 104 18.72 5.23 -6.62
N LEU A 105 19.24 4.59 -5.58
CA LEU A 105 20.40 5.08 -4.84
C LEU A 105 21.65 4.33 -5.27
N PRO A 106 22.84 4.99 -5.29
CA PRO A 106 24.08 4.30 -5.55
C PRO A 106 24.31 3.23 -4.48
N ILE A 107 24.44 1.99 -4.92
CA ILE A 107 24.70 0.85 -4.02
C ILE A 107 26.19 0.86 -3.71
N VAL A 108 26.52 0.96 -2.43
CA VAL A 108 27.88 0.80 -1.95
C VAL A 108 28.15 -0.71 -1.82
N THR A 109 28.71 -1.29 -2.88
CA THR A 109 29.19 -2.68 -2.84
C THR A 109 30.51 -2.74 -2.09
N HIS A 110 30.65 -3.71 -1.20
CA HIS A 110 31.85 -3.89 -0.39
C HIS A 110 32.15 -5.38 -0.18
N HIS A 111 33.43 -5.71 -0.19
CA HIS A 111 33.93 -7.04 0.15
C HIS A 111 34.63 -7.04 1.53
N SER A 112 34.92 -5.87 2.09
CA SER A 112 35.54 -5.71 3.41
C SER A 112 35.02 -4.48 4.15
N SER A 113 35.14 -4.46 5.47
CA SER A 113 34.73 -3.33 6.32
C SER A 113 35.51 -2.06 6.03
N LEU A 114 36.79 -2.18 5.63
CA LEU A 114 37.65 -1.02 5.26
C LEU A 114 37.17 -0.42 3.94
N GLU A 115 36.89 -1.25 2.93
CA GLU A 115 36.38 -0.78 1.64
C GLU A 115 35.03 -0.08 1.80
N PHE A 116 34.15 -0.63 2.65
CA PHE A 116 32.89 0.02 2.99
C PHE A 116 33.10 1.40 3.60
N ALA A 117 34.02 1.53 4.58
CA ALA A 117 34.32 2.80 5.24
C ALA A 117 34.86 3.86 4.25
N VAL A 118 35.77 3.47 3.36
CA VAL A 118 36.34 4.34 2.33
C VAL A 118 35.25 4.79 1.35
N ASN A 119 34.41 3.87 0.88
CA ASN A 119 33.32 4.19 -0.05
C ASN A 119 32.25 5.06 0.61
N ALA A 120 31.89 4.81 1.88
CA ALA A 120 30.96 5.63 2.64
C ALA A 120 31.51 7.05 2.87
N PHE A 121 32.81 7.18 3.17
CA PHE A 121 33.48 8.48 3.29
C PHE A 121 33.52 9.22 1.95
N SER A 122 33.85 8.55 0.86
CA SER A 122 33.84 9.12 -0.47
C SER A 122 32.42 9.60 -0.88
N LEU A 123 31.40 8.81 -0.58
CA LEU A 123 30.01 9.20 -0.82
C LEU A 123 29.61 10.44 -0.01
N TRP A 124 30.02 10.49 1.26
CA TRP A 124 29.79 11.65 2.12
C TRP A 124 30.50 12.90 1.61
N ALA A 125 31.78 12.78 1.21
CA ALA A 125 32.60 13.91 0.79
C ALA A 125 32.19 14.47 -0.58
N ASN A 126 31.82 13.61 -1.53
CA ASN A 126 31.59 14.00 -2.91
C ASN A 126 30.09 14.09 -3.29
N HIS A 127 29.20 13.44 -2.52
CA HIS A 127 27.76 13.33 -2.81
C HIS A 127 26.91 13.51 -1.55
N ASP A 128 27.09 14.62 -0.85
CA ASP A 128 26.41 14.91 0.43
C ASP A 128 24.87 14.74 0.37
N THR A 129 24.25 15.16 -0.74
CA THR A 129 22.80 14.99 -0.94
C THR A 129 22.35 13.53 -0.97
N HIS A 130 23.09 12.66 -1.65
CA HIS A 130 22.81 11.23 -1.71
C HIS A 130 23.06 10.57 -0.36
N TYR A 131 24.17 10.90 0.30
CA TYR A 131 24.47 10.40 1.64
C TYR A 131 23.37 10.75 2.64
N ARG A 132 22.96 12.02 2.68
CA ARG A 132 21.86 12.48 3.55
C ARG A 132 20.53 11.79 3.23
N SER A 133 20.25 11.55 1.96
CA SER A 133 19.03 10.82 1.54
C SER A 133 19.04 9.39 2.04
N ILE A 134 20.17 8.69 1.95
CA ILE A 134 20.33 7.34 2.48
C ILE A 134 20.15 7.32 4.01
N VAL A 135 20.87 8.17 4.73
CA VAL A 135 20.80 8.24 6.19
C VAL A 135 19.38 8.53 6.66
N ARG A 136 18.71 9.52 6.07
CA ARG A 136 17.32 9.86 6.39
C ARG A 136 16.38 8.72 6.05
N GLY A 137 16.55 8.06 4.91
CA GLY A 137 15.75 6.92 4.49
C GLY A 137 15.84 5.76 5.46
N VAL A 138 17.06 5.39 5.85
CA VAL A 138 17.31 4.35 6.86
C VAL A 138 16.66 4.71 8.19
N GLN A 139 16.87 5.94 8.68
CA GLN A 139 16.28 6.39 9.95
C GLN A 139 14.75 6.33 9.95
N ILE A 140 14.11 6.77 8.85
CA ILE A 140 12.66 6.73 8.71
C ILE A 140 12.16 5.29 8.67
N THR A 141 12.86 4.41 7.96
CA THR A 141 12.52 2.98 7.87
C THR A 141 12.64 2.29 9.23
N CYS A 142 13.72 2.56 9.97
CA CYS A 142 13.89 2.02 11.33
C CYS A 142 12.76 2.49 12.27
N ARG A 143 12.41 3.77 12.25
CA ARG A 143 11.29 4.30 13.06
C ARG A 143 9.95 3.69 12.66
N PHE A 144 9.74 3.48 11.37
CA PHE A 144 8.53 2.81 10.87
C PHE A 144 8.44 1.38 11.41
N ILE A 145 9.53 0.60 11.34
CA ILE A 145 9.59 -0.78 11.84
C ILE A 145 9.34 -0.80 13.37
N GLN A 146 9.93 0.12 14.11
CA GLN A 146 9.70 0.25 15.56
C GLN A 146 8.23 0.53 15.87
N GLY A 147 7.60 1.49 15.18
CA GLY A 147 6.19 1.79 15.36
C GLY A 147 5.27 0.62 15.00
N MET A 148 5.60 -0.16 13.96
CA MET A 148 4.87 -1.38 13.63
C MET A 148 5.03 -2.46 14.70
N ARG A 149 6.24 -2.64 15.24
CA ARG A 149 6.50 -3.60 16.33
C ARG A 149 5.73 -3.24 17.60
N GLU A 150 5.71 -1.97 17.97
CA GLU A 150 4.93 -1.48 19.12
C GLU A 150 3.43 -1.70 18.92
N PHE A 151 2.92 -1.47 17.70
CA PHE A 151 1.53 -1.77 17.36
C PHE A 151 1.23 -3.26 17.52
N MET A 152 2.07 -4.16 16.98
CA MET A 152 1.86 -5.60 17.06
C MET A 152 1.86 -6.10 18.50
N SER A 153 2.75 -5.59 19.36
CA SER A 153 2.82 -5.99 20.77
C SER A 153 1.60 -5.57 21.61
N GLN A 154 0.72 -4.71 21.07
CA GLN A 154 -0.51 -4.28 21.75
C GLN A 154 -1.75 -5.01 21.22
N THR A 155 -1.59 -5.81 20.19
CA THR A 155 -2.67 -6.59 19.58
C THR A 155 -2.62 -8.08 19.93
N GLU A 156 -1.55 -8.52 20.57
CA GLU A 156 -1.44 -9.84 21.22
C GLU A 156 -2.11 -9.81 22.60
#